data_3a3f70e8a009d8688629caa94b2ca475
#
_entry.id   3a3f70e8a009d8688629caa94b2ca475
#
_cell.length_a   1.000
_cell.length_b   1.000
_cell.length_c   1.000
_cell.angle_alpha   90.00
_cell.angle_beta   90.00
_cell.angle_gamma   90.00
#
_symmetry.space_group_name_H-M   'P 1'
#
loop_
_entity.id
_entity.type
_entity.pdbx_description
1 polymer ?
#
loop_
_entity_poly.entity_id
_entity_poly.type
_entity_poly.pdbx_seq_one_letter_code
_entity_poly.pdbx_strand_id
1 'polypeptide(L)'
;MSRIALPELSIFITVAEQRNFSAAARELGVSTSALSHSIRKLEERLGIQLFIRTTRSVALTEAGKQLFLRSVPAINDLEQAIHDLNSSRNRPSGTIRISSAEAGAKLLIRNMLPNFFKTYPDIHVEFVVDTRYIDIVADGFSAGIRLLEDVPLDMAAIPFGPDEIRIAAVASPDYLEQHGTPTSPDDLKKHQCIRFRFSSGALYHWDLEQQERSMNIDVNGPMTLGNTNLMVEAALTGIGIAWVPDYHVHEHIKQGRLVQLLADWSPKIGRTCLYYPLNRQQPQALKLFCDALRAWSKNSNKAQD
;
A
#
# COMPACT_ATOMS: atom_id res chain seq x y z
N MET A 1 31.11 -17.69 -18.98
CA MET A 1 29.99 -16.91 -18.43
C MET A 1 30.16 -15.46 -18.83
N SER A 2 29.30 -14.94 -19.68
CA SER A 2 29.35 -13.54 -20.15
C SER A 2 28.98 -12.62 -18.98
N ARG A 3 29.90 -11.73 -18.57
CA ARG A 3 29.61 -10.73 -17.50
C ARG A 3 28.59 -9.75 -18.03
N ILE A 4 27.38 -9.75 -17.42
CA ILE A 4 26.38 -8.71 -17.62
C ILE A 4 26.88 -7.47 -16.88
N ALA A 5 26.95 -6.32 -17.57
CA ALA A 5 27.38 -5.07 -16.96
C ALA A 5 26.20 -4.41 -16.21
N LEU A 6 26.45 -3.88 -15.02
CA LEU A 6 25.43 -3.15 -14.21
C LEU A 6 24.67 -2.10 -15.01
N PRO A 7 25.29 -1.28 -15.89
CA PRO A 7 24.56 -0.32 -16.71
C PRO A 7 23.48 -0.92 -17.61
N GLU A 8 23.69 -2.15 -18.08
CA GLU A 8 22.70 -2.81 -18.95
C GLU A 8 21.49 -3.30 -18.15
N LEU A 9 21.68 -3.75 -16.90
CA LEU A 9 20.58 -4.08 -15.99
C LEU A 9 19.81 -2.84 -15.59
N SER A 10 20.47 -1.72 -15.32
CA SER A 10 19.82 -0.45 -15.02
C SER A 10 18.94 0.01 -16.19
N ILE A 11 19.47 -0.03 -17.42
CA ILE A 11 18.70 0.26 -18.65
C ILE A 11 17.48 -0.65 -18.78
N PHE A 12 17.65 -1.96 -18.53
CA PHE A 12 16.56 -2.94 -18.58
C PHE A 12 15.47 -2.61 -17.55
N ILE A 13 15.83 -2.31 -16.31
CA ILE A 13 14.90 -1.95 -15.24
C ILE A 13 14.11 -0.69 -15.59
N THR A 14 14.79 0.38 -16.02
CA THR A 14 14.10 1.63 -16.40
C THR A 14 13.10 1.41 -17.54
N VAL A 15 13.44 0.62 -18.57
CA VAL A 15 12.48 0.30 -19.64
C VAL A 15 11.30 -0.51 -19.14
N ALA A 16 11.53 -1.44 -18.20
CA ALA A 16 10.48 -2.27 -17.61
C ALA A 16 9.50 -1.46 -16.77
N GLU A 17 10.00 -0.53 -15.98
CA GLU A 17 9.20 0.39 -15.15
C GLU A 17 8.38 1.36 -15.99
N GLN A 18 9.01 2.01 -16.97
CA GLN A 18 8.36 2.98 -17.84
C GLN A 18 7.39 2.35 -18.86
N ARG A 19 7.54 1.05 -19.15
CA ARG A 19 6.78 0.33 -20.21
C ARG A 19 6.74 1.08 -21.54
N ASN A 20 7.74 1.96 -21.76
CA ASN A 20 7.83 2.85 -22.89
C ASN A 20 9.30 3.23 -23.15
N PHE A 21 9.84 2.86 -24.32
CA PHE A 21 11.22 3.14 -24.69
C PHE A 21 11.55 4.64 -24.77
N SER A 22 10.59 5.46 -25.24
CA SER A 22 10.83 6.91 -25.36
C SER A 22 10.83 7.61 -24.00
N ALA A 23 10.00 7.17 -23.05
CA ALA A 23 9.98 7.65 -21.68
C ALA A 23 11.28 7.25 -20.96
N ALA A 24 11.67 6.00 -21.03
CA ALA A 24 12.90 5.49 -20.46
C ALA A 24 14.17 6.18 -21.04
N ALA A 25 14.19 6.41 -22.36
CA ALA A 25 15.30 7.11 -23.01
C ALA A 25 15.44 8.56 -22.50
N ARG A 26 14.33 9.25 -22.28
CA ARG A 26 14.31 10.61 -21.72
C ARG A 26 14.84 10.64 -20.29
N GLU A 27 14.41 9.68 -19.46
CA GLU A 27 14.86 9.55 -18.08
C GLU A 27 16.36 9.27 -17.99
N LEU A 28 16.88 8.40 -18.87
CA LEU A 28 18.30 8.04 -18.91
C LEU A 28 19.17 9.05 -19.67
N GLY A 29 18.60 10.09 -20.28
CA GLY A 29 19.33 11.09 -21.05
C GLY A 29 19.98 10.55 -22.34
N VAL A 30 19.41 9.48 -22.94
CA VAL A 30 19.93 8.84 -24.16
C VAL A 30 18.90 8.87 -25.29
N SER A 31 19.34 8.55 -26.52
CA SER A 31 18.39 8.40 -27.63
C SER A 31 17.62 7.08 -27.54
N THR A 32 16.38 7.06 -28.02
CA THR A 32 15.53 5.84 -28.08
C THR A 32 16.21 4.73 -28.92
N SER A 33 16.94 5.10 -29.97
CA SER A 33 17.71 4.15 -30.80
C SER A 33 18.86 3.50 -30.03
N ALA A 34 19.62 4.28 -29.25
CA ALA A 34 20.69 3.78 -28.41
C ALA A 34 20.15 2.84 -27.32
N LEU A 35 19.05 3.24 -26.67
CA LEU A 35 18.37 2.43 -25.66
C LEU A 35 17.88 1.09 -26.25
N SER A 36 17.21 1.12 -27.40
CA SER A 36 16.75 -0.08 -28.10
C SER A 36 17.89 -1.00 -28.52
N HIS A 37 19.02 -0.43 -28.94
CA HIS A 37 20.23 -1.20 -29.27
C HIS A 37 20.82 -1.89 -28.03
N SER A 38 20.90 -1.18 -26.89
CA SER A 38 21.40 -1.73 -25.63
C SER A 38 20.56 -2.90 -25.13
N ILE A 39 19.22 -2.78 -25.18
CA ILE A 39 18.32 -3.88 -24.80
C ILE A 39 18.48 -5.06 -25.75
N ARG A 40 18.54 -4.85 -27.06
CA ARG A 40 18.73 -5.93 -28.03
C ARG A 40 20.04 -6.67 -27.77
N LYS A 41 21.12 -5.95 -27.53
CA LYS A 41 22.44 -6.52 -27.20
C LYS A 41 22.42 -7.34 -25.92
N LEU A 42 21.64 -6.91 -24.91
CA LEU A 42 21.43 -7.66 -23.68
C LEU A 42 20.67 -8.97 -23.97
N GLU A 43 19.55 -8.90 -24.72
CA GLU A 43 18.75 -10.06 -25.12
C GLU A 43 19.56 -11.07 -25.94
N GLU A 44 20.35 -10.61 -26.92
CA GLU A 44 21.25 -11.43 -27.74
C GLU A 44 22.28 -12.17 -26.88
N ARG A 45 22.88 -11.46 -25.90
CA ARG A 45 23.88 -12.05 -25.00
C ARG A 45 23.30 -13.08 -24.05
N LEU A 46 22.04 -12.87 -23.61
CA LEU A 46 21.31 -13.81 -22.76
C LEU A 46 20.71 -14.96 -23.56
N GLY A 47 20.57 -14.82 -24.88
CA GLY A 47 19.87 -15.77 -25.74
C GLY A 47 18.35 -15.84 -25.48
N ILE A 48 17.78 -14.83 -24.82
CA ILE A 48 16.39 -14.82 -24.37
C ILE A 48 15.81 -13.42 -24.59
N GLN A 49 14.61 -13.33 -25.13
CA GLN A 49 13.86 -12.08 -25.20
C GLN A 49 13.29 -11.70 -23.82
N LEU A 50 13.51 -10.44 -23.43
CA LEU A 50 13.03 -9.88 -22.16
C LEU A 50 11.77 -9.04 -22.35
N PHE A 51 11.55 -8.50 -23.56
CA PHE A 51 10.42 -7.64 -23.87
C PHE A 51 9.59 -8.18 -25.03
N ILE A 52 8.26 -8.08 -24.89
CA ILE A 52 7.29 -8.18 -25.98
C ILE A 52 7.05 -6.75 -26.45
N ARG A 53 7.34 -6.48 -27.73
CA ARG A 53 7.19 -5.16 -28.35
C ARG A 53 6.07 -5.19 -29.37
N THR A 54 5.13 -4.29 -29.22
CA THR A 54 4.13 -4.00 -30.25
C THR A 54 4.26 -2.52 -30.67
N THR A 55 3.58 -2.12 -31.70
CA THR A 55 3.55 -0.69 -32.10
C THR A 55 2.90 0.24 -31.07
N ARG A 56 2.19 -0.32 -30.09
CA ARG A 56 1.41 0.42 -29.09
C ARG A 56 1.84 0.19 -27.63
N SER A 57 2.58 -0.87 -27.36
CA SER A 57 2.91 -1.26 -25.99
C SER A 57 4.22 -2.02 -25.86
N VAL A 58 4.84 -1.91 -24.71
CA VAL A 58 6.01 -2.67 -24.27
C VAL A 58 5.62 -3.43 -23.02
N ALA A 59 5.81 -4.75 -23.01
CA ALA A 59 5.55 -5.61 -21.85
C ALA A 59 6.73 -6.55 -21.63
N LEU A 60 6.92 -7.02 -20.40
CA LEU A 60 7.92 -8.03 -20.09
C LEU A 60 7.45 -9.42 -20.54
N THR A 61 8.38 -10.22 -21.07
CA THR A 61 8.21 -11.68 -21.20
C THR A 61 8.25 -12.31 -19.79
N GLU A 62 7.95 -13.59 -19.69
CA GLU A 62 8.10 -14.31 -18.41
C GLU A 62 9.54 -14.29 -17.90
N ALA A 63 10.52 -14.49 -18.80
CA ALA A 63 11.94 -14.36 -18.46
C ALA A 63 12.29 -12.92 -18.04
N GLY A 64 11.73 -11.90 -18.73
CA GLY A 64 11.87 -10.50 -18.36
C GLY A 64 11.33 -10.20 -16.97
N LYS A 65 10.14 -10.73 -16.61
CA LYS A 65 9.57 -10.57 -15.27
C LYS A 65 10.47 -11.17 -14.19
N GLN A 66 10.95 -12.40 -14.40
CA GLN A 66 11.85 -13.07 -13.45
C GLN A 66 13.15 -12.29 -13.26
N LEU A 67 13.74 -11.77 -14.36
CA LEU A 67 14.94 -10.96 -14.28
C LEU A 67 14.66 -9.65 -13.54
N PHE A 68 13.56 -8.97 -13.84
CA PHE A 68 13.14 -7.72 -13.20
C PHE A 68 12.99 -7.89 -11.69
N LEU A 69 12.21 -8.88 -11.24
CA LEU A 69 11.95 -9.16 -9.83
C LEU A 69 13.24 -9.43 -9.03
N ARG A 70 14.25 -10.03 -9.66
CA ARG A 70 15.54 -10.32 -9.00
C ARG A 70 16.54 -9.16 -9.10
N SER A 71 16.51 -8.39 -10.17
CA SER A 71 17.48 -7.33 -10.41
C SER A 71 17.18 -6.06 -9.64
N VAL A 72 15.91 -5.68 -9.49
CA VAL A 72 15.52 -4.46 -8.76
C VAL A 72 16.00 -4.48 -7.31
N PRO A 73 15.75 -5.52 -6.51
CA PRO A 73 16.27 -5.57 -5.14
C PRO A 73 17.80 -5.54 -5.07
N ALA A 74 18.48 -6.23 -6.00
CA ALA A 74 19.93 -6.31 -6.00
C ALA A 74 20.58 -4.96 -6.35
N ILE A 75 20.01 -4.19 -7.29
CA ILE A 75 20.50 -2.85 -7.62
C ILE A 75 20.25 -1.89 -6.48
N ASN A 76 19.06 -1.91 -5.89
CA ASN A 76 18.73 -1.08 -4.72
C ASN A 76 19.68 -1.35 -3.54
N ASP A 77 20.06 -2.62 -3.31
CA ASP A 77 21.04 -3.00 -2.28
C ASP A 77 22.43 -2.44 -2.58
N LEU A 78 22.83 -2.45 -3.84
CA LEU A 78 24.14 -1.93 -4.26
C LEU A 78 24.18 -0.40 -4.13
N GLU A 79 23.14 0.28 -4.56
CA GLU A 79 22.99 1.74 -4.41
C GLU A 79 22.98 2.13 -2.93
N GLN A 80 22.28 1.36 -2.11
CA GLN A 80 22.25 1.55 -0.68
C GLN A 80 23.63 1.36 -0.04
N ALA A 81 24.38 0.32 -0.43
CA ALA A 81 25.74 0.11 0.05
C ALA A 81 26.69 1.26 -0.33
N ILE A 82 26.56 1.80 -1.54
CA ILE A 82 27.31 2.99 -1.97
C ILE A 82 26.89 4.24 -1.16
N HIS A 83 25.60 4.38 -0.91
CA HIS A 83 25.06 5.46 -0.07
C HIS A 83 25.56 5.36 1.37
N ASP A 84 25.61 4.16 1.94
CA ASP A 84 26.11 3.92 3.30
C ASP A 84 27.58 4.27 3.43
N LEU A 85 28.40 4.05 2.40
CA LEU A 85 29.79 4.50 2.33
C LEU A 85 29.91 6.03 2.28
N ASN A 86 28.98 6.71 1.62
CA ASN A 86 28.94 8.17 1.54
C ASN A 86 28.34 8.82 2.81
N SER A 87 27.48 8.10 3.54
CA SER A 87 26.86 8.56 4.79
C SER A 87 27.84 8.60 5.97
N SER A 88 29.07 8.06 5.82
CA SER A 88 30.19 8.28 6.76
C SER A 88 30.54 9.76 6.96
N ARG A 89 29.89 10.69 6.24
CA ARG A 89 29.96 12.15 6.39
C ARG A 89 28.84 12.75 7.27
N ASN A 90 28.44 12.09 8.34
CA ASN A 90 27.59 12.63 9.42
C ASN A 90 26.11 12.95 9.10
N ARG A 91 25.53 12.60 7.95
CA ARG A 91 24.10 12.77 7.69
C ARG A 91 23.48 11.51 7.10
N PRO A 92 22.57 10.85 7.83
CA PRO A 92 21.84 9.69 7.30
C PRO A 92 21.02 10.08 6.06
N SER A 93 21.14 9.29 4.99
CA SER A 93 20.44 9.50 3.73
C SER A 93 19.98 8.17 3.14
N GLY A 94 19.15 8.20 2.10
CA GLY A 94 18.67 7.03 1.39
C GLY A 94 17.17 7.06 1.12
N THR A 95 16.67 6.10 0.35
CA THR A 95 15.26 5.99 -0.02
C THR A 95 14.63 4.80 0.67
N ILE A 96 13.48 5.00 1.29
CA ILE A 96 12.64 3.97 1.92
C ILE A 96 11.37 3.83 1.08
N ARG A 97 11.22 2.73 0.34
CA ARG A 97 10.01 2.42 -0.43
C ARG A 97 9.07 1.57 0.42
N ILE A 98 7.86 2.04 0.63
CA ILE A 98 6.88 1.39 1.51
C ILE A 98 5.61 1.09 0.71
N SER A 99 5.23 -0.19 0.62
CA SER A 99 3.91 -0.59 0.15
C SER A 99 2.89 -0.42 1.27
N SER A 100 1.82 0.34 1.04
CA SER A 100 0.87 0.68 2.11
C SER A 100 -0.57 0.72 1.63
N ALA A 101 -1.51 0.33 2.51
CA ALA A 101 -2.86 0.83 2.40
C ALA A 101 -2.87 2.34 2.69
N GLU A 102 -3.77 3.08 2.05
CA GLU A 102 -3.85 4.54 2.16
C GLU A 102 -3.93 5.05 3.60
N ALA A 103 -4.68 4.35 4.45
CA ALA A 103 -4.86 4.71 5.85
C ALA A 103 -3.56 4.70 6.66
N GLY A 104 -2.74 3.67 6.49
CA GLY A 104 -1.45 3.56 7.16
C GLY A 104 -0.50 4.69 6.76
N ALA A 105 -0.44 5.00 5.45
CA ALA A 105 0.33 6.13 4.95
C ALA A 105 -0.17 7.47 5.52
N LYS A 106 -1.50 7.73 5.49
CA LYS A 106 -2.11 8.94 6.07
C LYS A 106 -1.75 9.12 7.55
N LEU A 107 -1.80 8.04 8.33
CA LEU A 107 -1.51 8.07 9.75
C LEU A 107 -0.06 8.51 10.02
N LEU A 108 0.90 7.95 9.27
CA LEU A 108 2.31 8.30 9.38
C LEU A 108 2.59 9.74 8.89
N ILE A 109 2.00 10.13 7.76
CA ILE A 109 2.16 11.48 7.19
C ILE A 109 1.69 12.55 8.19
N ARG A 110 0.56 12.34 8.86
CA ARG A 110 -0.01 13.33 9.79
C ARG A 110 0.77 13.42 11.11
N ASN A 111 1.28 12.31 11.62
CA ASN A 111 1.69 12.26 13.03
C ASN A 111 3.19 12.03 13.23
N MET A 112 3.89 11.31 12.36
CA MET A 112 5.28 10.91 12.56
C MET A 112 6.24 11.58 11.58
N LEU A 113 5.91 11.57 10.29
CA LEU A 113 6.81 12.04 9.23
C LEU A 113 7.22 13.50 9.34
N PRO A 114 6.38 14.46 9.78
CA PRO A 114 6.82 15.85 9.93
C PRO A 114 8.02 16.01 10.85
N ASN A 115 8.07 15.27 11.96
CA ASN A 115 9.20 15.29 12.89
C ASN A 115 10.38 14.47 12.38
N PHE A 116 10.10 13.35 11.70
CA PHE A 116 11.13 12.52 11.11
C PHE A 116 11.96 13.29 10.07
N PHE A 117 11.34 14.00 9.14
CA PHE A 117 12.04 14.78 8.10
C PHE A 117 12.78 16.00 8.66
N LYS A 118 12.32 16.59 9.78
CA LYS A 118 13.10 17.62 10.48
C LYS A 118 14.43 17.08 11.01
N THR A 119 14.42 15.82 11.49
CA THR A 119 15.61 15.16 12.05
C THR A 119 16.51 14.56 10.97
N TYR A 120 15.91 14.01 9.90
CA TYR A 120 16.61 13.31 8.82
C TYR A 120 16.19 13.87 7.45
N PRO A 121 16.61 15.10 7.10
CA PRO A 121 16.17 15.79 5.89
C PRO A 121 16.65 15.15 4.58
N ASP A 122 17.70 14.33 4.64
CA ASP A 122 18.31 13.69 3.46
C ASP A 122 17.75 12.26 3.24
N ILE A 123 16.77 11.80 4.06
CA ILE A 123 16.07 10.54 3.85
C ILE A 123 14.81 10.81 3.02
N HIS A 124 14.64 10.05 1.95
CA HIS A 124 13.45 10.05 1.11
C HIS A 124 12.53 8.89 1.46
N VAL A 125 11.22 9.15 1.56
CA VAL A 125 10.20 8.11 1.79
C VAL A 125 9.22 8.10 0.63
N GLU A 126 9.11 6.96 -0.04
CA GLU A 126 8.17 6.70 -1.13
C GLU A 126 7.06 5.77 -0.63
N PHE A 127 5.81 6.22 -0.68
CA PHE A 127 4.66 5.36 -0.47
C PHE A 127 4.05 4.93 -1.79
N VAL A 128 3.97 3.62 -1.99
CA VAL A 128 3.17 3.03 -3.07
C VAL A 128 1.87 2.52 -2.46
N VAL A 129 0.77 3.21 -2.79
CA VAL A 129 -0.55 2.86 -2.25
C VAL A 129 -1.13 1.72 -3.08
N ASP A 130 -1.15 0.53 -2.49
CA ASP A 130 -1.71 -0.68 -3.08
C ASP A 130 -2.36 -1.54 -1.99
N THR A 131 -3.55 -2.07 -2.29
CA THR A 131 -4.27 -2.97 -1.38
C THR A 131 -3.99 -4.45 -1.64
N ARG A 132 -3.25 -4.77 -2.70
CA ARG A 132 -2.89 -6.15 -3.02
C ARG A 132 -1.89 -6.69 -2.01
N TYR A 133 -2.01 -7.98 -1.71
CA TYR A 133 -0.94 -8.73 -1.07
C TYR A 133 0.20 -8.90 -2.06
N ILE A 134 1.32 -8.28 -1.78
CA ILE A 134 2.52 -8.32 -2.62
C ILE A 134 3.68 -8.90 -1.82
N ASP A 135 4.60 -9.56 -2.50
CA ASP A 135 5.89 -9.91 -1.93
C ASP A 135 6.77 -8.65 -1.91
N ILE A 136 6.86 -7.99 -0.74
CA ILE A 136 7.61 -6.74 -0.60
C ILE A 136 9.09 -6.90 -0.94
N VAL A 137 9.65 -8.09 -0.77
CA VAL A 137 11.06 -8.36 -1.11
C VAL A 137 11.24 -8.48 -2.60
N ALA A 138 10.40 -9.30 -3.26
CA ALA A 138 10.45 -9.51 -4.70
C ALA A 138 10.13 -8.22 -5.48
N ASP A 139 9.22 -7.38 -4.96
CA ASP A 139 8.80 -6.13 -5.59
C ASP A 139 9.69 -4.93 -5.22
N GLY A 140 10.81 -5.15 -4.50
CA GLY A 140 11.81 -4.12 -4.20
C GLY A 140 11.40 -3.07 -3.18
N PHE A 141 10.46 -3.39 -2.29
CA PHE A 141 10.08 -2.52 -1.17
C PHE A 141 11.00 -2.73 0.04
N SER A 142 11.24 -1.65 0.76
CA SER A 142 11.97 -1.68 2.03
C SER A 142 11.13 -2.21 3.18
N ALA A 143 9.82 -1.93 3.14
CA ALA A 143 8.84 -2.32 4.14
C ALA A 143 7.41 -2.33 3.55
N GLY A 144 6.46 -2.92 4.28
CA GLY A 144 5.05 -2.84 3.99
C GLY A 144 4.24 -2.37 5.20
N ILE A 145 3.03 -1.85 4.96
CA ILE A 145 2.06 -1.50 6.01
C ILE A 145 0.77 -2.28 5.76
N ARG A 146 0.39 -3.12 6.73
CA ARG A 146 -0.82 -3.97 6.70
C ARG A 146 -1.38 -4.12 8.12
N LEU A 147 -2.47 -4.89 8.25
CA LEU A 147 -2.92 -5.37 9.55
C LEU A 147 -1.93 -6.39 10.10
N LEU A 148 -1.76 -6.41 11.42
CA LEU A 148 -0.75 -7.26 12.07
C LEU A 148 -0.99 -8.76 11.80
N GLU A 149 -2.23 -9.18 11.70
CA GLU A 149 -2.66 -10.56 11.40
C GLU A 149 -2.31 -11.02 9.98
N ASP A 150 -2.10 -10.06 9.06
CA ASP A 150 -1.74 -10.33 7.67
C ASP A 150 -0.23 -10.44 7.43
N VAL A 151 0.59 -10.26 8.47
CA VAL A 151 2.06 -10.26 8.35
C VAL A 151 2.60 -11.67 8.30
N PRO A 152 3.42 -12.03 7.29
CA PRO A 152 4.09 -13.32 7.24
C PRO A 152 5.01 -13.57 8.44
N LEU A 153 5.13 -14.84 8.87
CA LEU A 153 5.89 -15.22 10.06
C LEU A 153 7.39 -14.94 9.98
N ASP A 154 7.95 -14.82 8.79
CA ASP A 154 9.36 -14.51 8.51
C ASP A 154 9.67 -13.02 8.47
N MET A 155 8.69 -12.17 8.80
CA MET A 155 8.80 -10.72 8.83
C MET A 155 8.80 -10.18 10.26
N ALA A 156 9.53 -9.10 10.49
CA ALA A 156 9.40 -8.29 11.70
C ALA A 156 8.23 -7.33 11.56
N ALA A 157 7.48 -7.10 12.64
CA ALA A 157 6.38 -6.16 12.65
C ALA A 157 6.54 -5.12 13.76
N ILE A 158 6.18 -3.87 13.48
CA ILE A 158 6.10 -2.76 14.42
C ILE A 158 4.66 -2.25 14.40
N PRO A 159 3.83 -2.61 15.38
CA PRO A 159 2.47 -2.09 15.48
C PRO A 159 2.46 -0.58 15.76
N PHE A 160 1.52 0.13 15.15
CA PHE A 160 1.33 1.56 15.36
C PHE A 160 -0.12 2.00 15.14
N GLY A 161 -0.46 3.21 15.56
CA GLY A 161 -1.81 3.75 15.46
C GLY A 161 -2.74 3.21 16.56
N PRO A 162 -4.06 3.28 16.37
CA PRO A 162 -5.04 2.79 17.33
C PRO A 162 -4.83 1.32 17.66
N ASP A 163 -5.06 0.94 18.91
CA ASP A 163 -4.91 -0.45 19.34
C ASP A 163 -6.03 -1.34 18.80
N GLU A 164 -7.16 -0.73 18.46
CA GLU A 164 -8.32 -1.41 17.89
C GLU A 164 -8.88 -0.59 16.73
N ILE A 165 -9.04 -1.22 15.60
CA ILE A 165 -9.76 -0.70 14.44
C ILE A 165 -11.03 -1.53 14.30
N ARG A 166 -12.17 -0.86 14.09
CA ARG A 166 -13.46 -1.51 13.84
C ARG A 166 -13.97 -1.17 12.44
N ILE A 167 -14.81 -2.01 11.91
CA ILE A 167 -15.59 -1.67 10.73
C ILE A 167 -16.92 -1.05 11.17
N ALA A 168 -17.31 0.04 10.54
CA ALA A 168 -18.57 0.73 10.81
C ALA A 168 -19.50 0.67 9.60
N ALA A 169 -20.76 0.34 9.84
CA ALA A 169 -21.83 0.61 8.90
C ALA A 169 -22.25 2.07 9.08
N VAL A 170 -22.28 2.85 8.00
CA VAL A 170 -22.64 4.27 8.04
C VAL A 170 -23.52 4.67 6.88
N ALA A 171 -24.42 5.61 7.13
CA ALA A 171 -25.25 6.26 6.11
C ALA A 171 -25.46 7.74 6.46
N SER A 172 -25.84 8.57 5.49
CA SER A 172 -26.26 9.93 5.75
C SER A 172 -27.64 9.98 6.45
N PRO A 173 -27.91 11.03 7.25
CA PRO A 173 -29.24 11.25 7.84
C PRO A 173 -30.34 11.26 6.78
N ASP A 174 -30.12 11.93 5.64
CA ASP A 174 -31.09 12.04 4.55
C ASP A 174 -31.47 10.68 3.96
N TYR A 175 -30.49 9.76 3.83
CA TYR A 175 -30.76 8.40 3.40
C TYR A 175 -31.65 7.66 4.41
N LEU A 176 -31.36 7.80 5.69
CA LEU A 176 -32.12 7.12 6.75
C LEU A 176 -33.52 7.66 6.91
N GLU A 177 -33.74 8.94 6.69
CA GLU A 177 -35.05 9.57 6.70
C GLU A 177 -35.97 8.96 5.61
N GLN A 178 -35.39 8.66 4.43
CA GLN A 178 -36.15 8.12 3.29
C GLN A 178 -36.34 6.60 3.35
N HIS A 179 -35.38 5.87 3.92
CA HIS A 179 -35.36 4.40 3.84
C HIS A 179 -35.51 3.68 5.19
N GLY A 180 -35.55 4.45 6.29
CA GLY A 180 -35.53 3.89 7.65
C GLY A 180 -34.12 3.53 8.12
N THR A 181 -34.02 3.21 9.40
CA THR A 181 -32.79 2.81 10.07
C THR A 181 -32.75 1.29 10.27
N PRO A 182 -31.79 0.54 9.76
CA PRO A 182 -31.68 -0.89 10.02
C PRO A 182 -31.38 -1.14 11.50
N THR A 183 -32.11 -2.05 12.11
CA THR A 183 -31.97 -2.43 13.53
C THR A 183 -31.33 -3.80 13.70
N SER A 184 -31.25 -4.58 12.63
CA SER A 184 -30.64 -5.90 12.61
C SER A 184 -29.82 -6.09 11.31
N PRO A 185 -28.84 -7.01 11.30
CA PRO A 185 -28.11 -7.36 10.08
C PRO A 185 -29.02 -7.78 8.89
N ASP A 186 -30.12 -8.47 9.17
CA ASP A 186 -31.05 -8.90 8.12
C ASP A 186 -31.77 -7.74 7.42
N ASP A 187 -31.92 -6.60 8.08
CA ASP A 187 -32.49 -5.41 7.47
C ASP A 187 -31.65 -4.85 6.35
N LEU A 188 -30.31 -5.08 6.37
CA LEU A 188 -29.40 -4.66 5.30
C LEU A 188 -29.81 -5.19 3.93
N LYS A 189 -30.51 -6.33 3.85
CA LYS A 189 -31.04 -6.90 2.61
C LYS A 189 -32.11 -6.03 1.94
N LYS A 190 -32.73 -5.13 2.70
CA LYS A 190 -33.77 -4.19 2.25
C LYS A 190 -33.21 -2.81 1.92
N HIS A 191 -31.95 -2.57 2.25
CA HIS A 191 -31.26 -1.29 2.03
C HIS A 191 -30.37 -1.31 0.79
N GLN A 192 -30.11 -0.14 0.25
CA GLN A 192 -29.07 0.06 -0.75
C GLN A 192 -27.72 0.10 -0.04
N CYS A 193 -26.83 -0.85 -0.36
CA CYS A 193 -25.50 -0.94 0.23
C CYS A 193 -24.42 -0.67 -0.82
N ILE A 194 -23.38 0.05 -0.42
CA ILE A 194 -22.23 0.35 -1.26
C ILE A 194 -21.25 -0.81 -1.14
N ARG A 195 -21.07 -1.57 -2.21
CA ARG A 195 -20.24 -2.78 -2.23
C ARG A 195 -18.78 -2.43 -2.45
N PHE A 196 -17.88 -3.20 -1.87
CA PHE A 196 -16.45 -3.10 -2.12
C PHE A 196 -15.95 -4.24 -3.01
N ARG A 197 -15.09 -3.91 -4.00
CA ARG A 197 -14.42 -4.90 -4.84
C ARG A 197 -12.91 -4.75 -4.69
N PHE A 198 -12.27 -5.84 -4.30
CA PHE A 198 -10.80 -5.90 -4.26
C PHE A 198 -10.20 -5.82 -5.66
N SER A 199 -8.94 -5.42 -5.75
CA SER A 199 -8.16 -5.42 -7.01
C SER A 199 -8.01 -6.82 -7.63
N SER A 200 -8.19 -7.89 -6.85
CA SER A 200 -8.29 -9.28 -7.32
C SER A 200 -9.56 -9.57 -8.11
N GLY A 201 -10.55 -8.67 -8.07
CA GLY A 201 -11.88 -8.85 -8.66
C GLY A 201 -12.93 -9.45 -7.70
N ALA A 202 -12.52 -9.97 -6.54
CA ALA A 202 -13.43 -10.50 -5.53
C ALA A 202 -14.27 -9.38 -4.89
N LEU A 203 -15.55 -9.68 -4.61
CA LEU A 203 -16.40 -8.80 -3.80
C LEU A 203 -16.13 -9.06 -2.32
N TYR A 204 -16.11 -7.99 -1.55
CA TYR A 204 -16.06 -8.09 -0.10
C TYR A 204 -17.47 -8.38 0.44
N HIS A 205 -17.62 -9.47 1.18
CA HIS A 205 -18.82 -9.78 1.94
C HIS A 205 -18.74 -9.07 3.31
N TRP A 206 -19.85 -8.60 3.81
CA TRP A 206 -19.85 -7.91 5.10
C TRP A 206 -19.82 -8.92 6.24
N ASP A 207 -18.72 -8.93 6.96
CA ASP A 207 -18.56 -9.74 8.16
C ASP A 207 -19.03 -8.92 9.36
N LEU A 208 -20.15 -9.29 9.97
CA LEU A 208 -20.69 -8.66 11.15
C LEU A 208 -20.46 -9.58 12.34
N GLU A 209 -20.10 -9.02 13.48
CA GLU A 209 -19.79 -9.77 14.68
C GLU A 209 -20.45 -9.12 15.90
N GLN A 210 -21.16 -9.89 16.68
CA GLN A 210 -21.73 -9.48 17.97
C GLN A 210 -21.48 -10.57 19.00
N GLN A 211 -20.61 -10.33 19.98
CA GLN A 211 -20.16 -11.33 20.97
C GLN A 211 -19.61 -12.59 20.29
N GLU A 212 -20.27 -13.75 20.47
CA GLU A 212 -19.87 -15.01 19.86
C GLU A 212 -20.60 -15.31 18.53
N ARG A 213 -21.43 -14.37 18.05
CA ARG A 213 -22.17 -14.52 16.80
C ARG A 213 -21.48 -13.79 15.68
N SER A 214 -21.10 -14.50 14.64
CA SER A 214 -20.60 -13.94 13.38
C SER A 214 -21.61 -14.20 12.27
N MET A 215 -21.80 -13.20 11.41
CA MET A 215 -22.67 -13.29 10.23
C MET A 215 -21.92 -12.73 9.03
N ASN A 216 -21.91 -13.47 7.94
CA ASN A 216 -21.45 -12.99 6.65
C ASN A 216 -22.66 -12.67 5.78
N ILE A 217 -22.75 -11.44 5.30
CA ILE A 217 -23.89 -10.97 4.51
C ILE A 217 -23.43 -10.51 3.14
N ASP A 218 -24.03 -11.08 2.11
CA ASP A 218 -23.93 -10.53 0.75
C ASP A 218 -24.99 -9.44 0.59
N VAL A 219 -24.53 -8.20 0.53
CA VAL A 219 -25.39 -7.03 0.40
C VAL A 219 -25.58 -6.65 -1.05
N ASN A 220 -26.72 -6.00 -1.35
CA ASN A 220 -27.05 -5.50 -2.69
C ASN A 220 -27.10 -3.97 -2.70
N GLY A 221 -26.85 -3.38 -3.87
CA GLY A 221 -26.97 -1.94 -4.04
C GLY A 221 -26.47 -1.46 -5.40
N PRO A 222 -26.69 -0.17 -5.70
CA PRO A 222 -26.47 0.39 -7.04
C PRO A 222 -24.99 0.61 -7.37
N MET A 223 -24.08 0.57 -6.35
CA MET A 223 -22.70 0.98 -6.52
C MET A 223 -21.71 -0.06 -5.96
N THR A 224 -20.66 -0.34 -6.74
CA THR A 224 -19.51 -1.16 -6.33
C THR A 224 -18.23 -0.36 -6.55
N LEU A 225 -17.42 -0.20 -5.52
CA LEU A 225 -16.21 0.63 -5.51
C LEU A 225 -15.01 -0.19 -5.05
N GLY A 226 -13.80 0.21 -5.46
CA GLY A 226 -12.54 -0.38 -5.02
C GLY A 226 -11.73 0.56 -4.11
N ASN A 227 -12.35 1.60 -3.56
CA ASN A 227 -11.68 2.60 -2.73
C ASN A 227 -12.59 3.04 -1.59
N THR A 228 -12.08 2.97 -0.36
CA THR A 228 -12.83 3.27 0.86
C THR A 228 -13.25 4.74 0.95
N ASN A 229 -12.41 5.69 0.50
CA ASN A 229 -12.79 7.11 0.56
C ASN A 229 -13.97 7.40 -0.38
N LEU A 230 -14.02 6.76 -1.56
CA LEU A 230 -15.16 6.89 -2.47
C LEU A 230 -16.42 6.26 -1.87
N MET A 231 -16.31 5.19 -1.06
CA MET A 231 -17.46 4.63 -0.34
C MET A 231 -17.99 5.61 0.69
N VAL A 232 -17.12 6.31 1.41
CA VAL A 232 -17.51 7.34 2.37
C VAL A 232 -18.22 8.50 1.65
N GLU A 233 -17.70 8.97 0.52
CA GLU A 233 -18.33 10.00 -0.30
C GLU A 233 -19.73 9.57 -0.77
N ALA A 234 -19.85 8.33 -1.24
CA ALA A 234 -21.13 7.79 -1.68
C ALA A 234 -22.16 7.70 -0.53
N ALA A 235 -21.71 7.35 0.69
CA ALA A 235 -22.58 7.37 1.86
C ALA A 235 -23.01 8.79 2.26
N LEU A 236 -22.07 9.76 2.21
CA LEU A 236 -22.36 11.17 2.49
C LEU A 236 -23.39 11.79 1.55
N THR A 237 -23.41 11.35 0.29
CA THR A 237 -24.37 11.81 -0.73
C THR A 237 -25.70 11.05 -0.71
N GLY A 238 -25.91 10.13 0.24
CA GLY A 238 -27.17 9.41 0.40
C GLY A 238 -27.41 8.27 -0.59
N ILE A 239 -26.36 7.76 -1.27
CA ILE A 239 -26.49 6.63 -2.21
C ILE A 239 -26.83 5.34 -1.49
N GLY A 240 -26.38 5.19 -0.22
CA GLY A 240 -26.67 3.99 0.55
C GLY A 240 -25.80 3.84 1.79
N ILE A 241 -25.82 2.64 2.38
CA ILE A 241 -25.03 2.28 3.56
C ILE A 241 -23.64 1.83 3.11
N ALA A 242 -22.58 2.41 3.70
CA ALA A 242 -21.21 1.98 3.51
C ALA A 242 -20.71 1.16 4.71
N TRP A 243 -19.86 0.18 4.46
CA TRP A 243 -19.16 -0.65 5.43
C TRP A 243 -17.67 -0.40 5.34
N VAL A 244 -17.13 0.40 6.26
CA VAL A 244 -15.79 0.98 6.15
C VAL A 244 -15.10 1.01 7.50
N PRO A 245 -13.74 1.00 7.55
CA PRO A 245 -13.02 1.21 8.81
C PRO A 245 -13.43 2.54 9.46
N ASP A 246 -13.68 2.50 10.77
CA ASP A 246 -14.23 3.58 11.59
C ASP A 246 -13.45 4.90 11.55
N TYR A 247 -12.11 4.81 11.45
CA TYR A 247 -11.24 5.99 11.35
C TYR A 247 -11.46 6.82 10.06
N HIS A 248 -12.11 6.26 9.03
CA HIS A 248 -12.51 7.02 7.84
C HIS A 248 -13.74 7.91 8.08
N VAL A 249 -14.55 7.54 9.04
CA VAL A 249 -15.88 8.15 9.25
C VAL A 249 -16.06 8.85 10.59
N HIS A 250 -15.10 8.72 11.49
CA HIS A 250 -15.16 9.27 12.84
C HIS A 250 -15.53 10.77 12.86
N GLU A 251 -14.83 11.59 12.06
CA GLU A 251 -15.12 13.03 11.97
C GLU A 251 -16.48 13.32 11.33
N HIS A 252 -16.91 12.52 10.35
CA HIS A 252 -18.22 12.68 9.73
C HIS A 252 -19.35 12.34 10.71
N ILE A 253 -19.17 11.30 11.53
CA ILE A 253 -20.12 10.93 12.58
C ILE A 253 -20.18 12.03 13.65
N LYS A 254 -19.03 12.51 14.11
CA LYS A 254 -18.95 13.59 15.10
C LYS A 254 -19.62 14.89 14.63
N GLN A 255 -19.57 15.17 13.34
CA GLN A 255 -20.20 16.33 12.72
C GLN A 255 -21.67 16.10 12.33
N GLY A 256 -22.22 14.92 12.60
CA GLY A 256 -23.59 14.57 12.26
C GLY A 256 -23.86 14.36 10.76
N ARG A 257 -22.83 14.30 9.93
CA ARG A 257 -22.96 14.07 8.47
C ARG A 257 -23.19 12.61 8.11
N LEU A 258 -22.75 11.71 8.97
CA LEU A 258 -23.00 10.28 8.91
C LEU A 258 -23.53 9.79 10.25
N VAL A 259 -24.36 8.77 10.22
CA VAL A 259 -24.87 8.05 11.38
C VAL A 259 -24.29 6.65 11.35
N GLN A 260 -23.72 6.21 12.48
CA GLN A 260 -23.27 4.83 12.64
C GLN A 260 -24.47 3.92 12.90
N LEU A 261 -24.51 2.81 12.20
CA LEU A 261 -25.57 1.81 12.25
C LEU A 261 -25.02 0.50 12.80
N LEU A 262 -25.85 -0.30 13.45
CA LEU A 262 -25.50 -1.64 13.93
C LEU A 262 -24.15 -1.67 14.69
N ALA A 263 -23.90 -0.67 15.55
CA ALA A 263 -22.63 -0.52 16.26
C ALA A 263 -22.24 -1.77 17.08
N ASP A 264 -23.23 -2.48 17.63
CA ASP A 264 -23.03 -3.73 18.37
C ASP A 264 -22.55 -4.91 17.48
N TRP A 265 -22.65 -4.76 16.16
CA TRP A 265 -22.26 -5.73 15.15
C TRP A 265 -20.96 -5.37 14.44
N SER A 266 -20.26 -4.36 14.92
CA SER A 266 -18.98 -3.87 14.38
C SER A 266 -17.83 -4.82 14.73
N PRO A 267 -17.23 -5.56 13.77
CA PRO A 267 -16.12 -6.43 14.06
C PRO A 267 -14.84 -5.64 14.31
N LYS A 268 -13.93 -6.22 15.06
CA LYS A 268 -12.55 -5.76 15.19
C LYS A 268 -11.73 -6.32 14.03
N ILE A 269 -10.94 -5.48 13.37
CA ILE A 269 -10.09 -5.87 12.23
C ILE A 269 -8.59 -5.79 12.52
N GLY A 270 -8.22 -5.84 13.78
CA GLY A 270 -6.81 -5.84 14.18
C GLY A 270 -6.17 -4.46 14.21
N ARG A 271 -4.85 -4.44 14.26
CA ARG A 271 -4.01 -3.26 14.41
C ARG A 271 -3.08 -3.07 13.20
N THR A 272 -2.88 -1.84 12.78
CA THR A 272 -1.93 -1.54 11.70
C THR A 272 -0.50 -1.76 12.17
N CYS A 273 0.36 -2.30 11.31
CA CYS A 273 1.79 -2.42 11.55
C CYS A 273 2.62 -2.10 10.32
N LEU A 274 3.86 -1.66 10.55
CA LEU A 274 4.93 -1.68 9.57
C LEU A 274 5.62 -3.05 9.66
N TYR A 275 5.81 -3.74 8.54
CA TYR A 275 6.52 -5.02 8.51
C TYR A 275 7.65 -5.00 7.49
N TYR A 276 8.72 -5.74 7.77
CA TYR A 276 9.93 -5.82 6.95
C TYR A 276 10.68 -7.15 7.18
N PRO A 277 11.55 -7.61 6.26
CA PRO A 277 12.24 -8.90 6.37
C PRO A 277 13.15 -8.98 7.61
N LEU A 278 13.05 -10.08 8.37
CA LEU A 278 13.90 -10.34 9.55
C LEU A 278 15.36 -10.62 9.18
N ASN A 279 15.58 -11.35 8.08
CA ASN A 279 16.87 -11.96 7.73
C ASN A 279 17.74 -11.08 6.81
N ARG A 280 17.41 -9.79 6.62
CA ARG A 280 18.16 -8.88 5.78
C ARG A 280 18.83 -7.80 6.63
N GLN A 281 20.07 -7.47 6.30
CA GLN A 281 20.73 -6.31 6.91
C GLN A 281 19.93 -5.05 6.54
N GLN A 282 19.36 -4.39 7.54
CA GLN A 282 18.54 -3.21 7.32
C GLN A 282 19.41 -2.03 6.89
N PRO A 283 19.06 -1.34 5.79
CA PRO A 283 19.66 -0.05 5.47
C PRO A 283 19.50 0.95 6.62
N GLN A 284 20.48 1.83 6.80
CA GLN A 284 20.49 2.81 7.90
C GLN A 284 19.22 3.67 7.92
N ALA A 285 18.75 4.12 6.75
CA ALA A 285 17.52 4.90 6.62
C ALA A 285 16.29 4.16 7.18
N LEU A 286 16.11 2.87 6.82
CA LEU A 286 15.01 2.04 7.32
C LEU A 286 15.11 1.82 8.83
N LYS A 287 16.31 1.57 9.35
CA LYS A 287 16.53 1.42 10.79
C LYS A 287 16.09 2.66 11.56
N LEU A 288 16.52 3.85 11.12
CA LEU A 288 16.14 5.13 11.74
C LEU A 288 14.63 5.38 11.66
N PHE A 289 14.01 5.02 10.52
CA PHE A 289 12.56 5.10 10.37
C PHE A 289 11.83 4.16 11.35
N CYS A 290 12.27 2.92 11.49
CA CYS A 290 11.73 1.97 12.45
C CYS A 290 11.88 2.44 13.88
N ASP A 291 13.01 3.04 14.24
CA ASP A 291 13.26 3.56 15.59
C ASP A 291 12.36 4.78 15.89
N ALA A 292 12.20 5.70 14.92
CA ALA A 292 11.26 6.81 15.02
C ALA A 292 9.80 6.34 15.16
N LEU A 293 9.42 5.30 14.40
CA LEU A 293 8.09 4.71 14.47
C LEU A 293 7.81 4.08 15.85
N ARG A 294 8.76 3.32 16.39
CA ARG A 294 8.66 2.74 17.75
C ARG A 294 8.53 3.83 18.82
N ALA A 295 9.32 4.88 18.71
CA ALA A 295 9.28 6.00 19.66
C ALA A 295 7.93 6.73 19.60
N TRP A 296 7.42 7.00 18.41
CA TRP A 296 6.11 7.63 18.21
C TRP A 296 4.97 6.75 18.72
N SER A 297 4.94 5.45 18.34
CA SER A 297 3.89 4.51 18.76
C SER A 297 3.79 4.40 20.29
N LYS A 298 4.93 4.34 21.00
CA LYS A 298 4.95 4.32 22.48
C LYS A 298 4.38 5.58 23.12
N ASN A 299 4.62 6.74 22.50
CA ASN A 299 4.14 8.02 23.03
C ASN A 299 2.63 8.23 22.74
N SER A 300 2.14 7.75 21.61
CA SER A 300 0.73 7.86 21.24
C SER A 300 -0.18 7.01 22.12
N ASN A 301 0.27 5.84 22.55
CA ASN A 301 -0.50 4.98 23.46
C ASN A 301 -0.60 5.58 24.87
N LYS A 302 0.45 6.33 25.34
CA LYS A 302 0.42 7.00 26.65
C LYS A 302 -0.49 8.25 26.70
N ALA A 303 -0.89 8.76 25.55
CA ALA A 303 -1.76 9.95 25.48
C ALA A 303 -3.25 9.57 25.36
N GLN A 304 -3.56 8.27 25.27
CA GLN A 304 -4.93 7.74 25.20
C GLN A 304 -5.38 7.11 26.53
N ASP A 305 -4.46 6.86 27.46
CA ASP A 305 -4.70 6.50 28.88
C ASP A 305 -4.82 7.80 29.74
#